data_0680d3a7efc56f45a71b073ccbcfa358
#
_entry.id   0680d3a7efc56f45a71b073ccbcfa358
#
_cell.length_a   1.000
_cell.length_b   1.000
_cell.length_c   1.000
_cell.angle_alpha   90.00
_cell.angle_beta   90.00
_cell.angle_gamma   90.00
#
_symmetry.space_group_name_H-M   'P 1'
#
loop_
_entity.id
_entity.type
_entity.pdbx_description
1 polymer ?
#
loop_
_entity_poly.entity_id
_entity_poly.type
_entity_poly.pdbx_seq_one_letter_code
_entity_poly.pdbx_strand_id
1 'polypeptide(L)'
;HAQNQDCCPEFHPERWEEKTFVWDNKKFIKDSIPALFHIPFPPMIARKITRMWQSVESSGSASPDKADTLVLFHDPSAFRSDILISVEKDVPYEKNVAISGTFISKTFDGDYNAVPGFIRVMDQYLSESGKKAKDYYVHYAYCPKCAKKFGHNYMILFAEIQNN
;
A
#
# COMPACT_ATOMS: atom_id res chain seq x y z
N HIS A 1 -7.59 12.76 -22.19
CA HIS A 1 -6.70 13.85 -21.90
C HIS A 1 -6.14 13.88 -20.49
N ALA A 2 -5.66 15.05 -20.10
CA ALA A 2 -5.04 15.27 -18.81
C ALA A 2 -5.92 14.86 -17.65
N GLN A 3 -7.21 15.04 -17.73
CA GLN A 3 -8.13 14.64 -16.67
C GLN A 3 -8.11 13.14 -16.44
N ASN A 4 -7.90 12.35 -17.48
CA ASN A 4 -7.88 10.90 -17.38
C ASN A 4 -6.62 10.40 -16.69
N GLN A 5 -5.55 11.18 -16.78
CA GLN A 5 -4.27 10.83 -16.17
C GLN A 5 -4.30 10.99 -14.65
N ASP A 6 -5.19 11.83 -14.15
CA ASP A 6 -5.31 12.06 -12.72
C ASP A 6 -6.16 11.02 -12.02
N CYS A 7 -6.83 10.16 -12.78
CA CYS A 7 -7.69 9.14 -12.21
C CYS A 7 -6.89 7.89 -11.92
N CYS A 8 -7.18 7.29 -10.75
CA CYS A 8 -6.66 5.98 -10.39
C CYS A 8 -7.24 4.94 -11.35
N PRO A 9 -6.50 3.87 -11.66
CA PRO A 9 -7.07 2.77 -12.42
C PRO A 9 -8.23 2.15 -11.65
N GLU A 10 -9.21 1.63 -12.37
CA GLU A 10 -10.32 0.94 -11.75
C GLU A 10 -9.79 -0.25 -10.96
N PHE A 11 -10.23 -0.36 -9.72
CA PHE A 11 -9.76 -1.41 -8.82
C PHE A 11 -10.64 -2.65 -8.94
N HIS A 12 -10.00 -3.81 -9.02
CA HIS A 12 -10.68 -5.10 -9.10
C HIS A 12 -10.36 -5.90 -7.83
N PRO A 13 -11.26 -5.84 -6.81
CA PRO A 13 -10.98 -6.49 -5.52
C PRO A 13 -10.69 -7.97 -5.64
N GLU A 14 -11.32 -8.66 -6.59
CA GLU A 14 -11.17 -10.10 -6.77
C GLU A 14 -9.74 -10.52 -7.10
N ARG A 15 -8.92 -9.60 -7.61
CA ARG A 15 -7.51 -9.89 -7.90
C ARG A 15 -6.68 -10.01 -6.63
N TRP A 16 -7.18 -9.45 -5.52
CA TRP A 16 -6.42 -9.32 -4.28
C TRP A 16 -7.07 -9.99 -3.09
N GLU A 17 -8.32 -10.47 -3.25
CA GLU A 17 -9.05 -11.05 -2.14
C GLU A 17 -8.52 -12.45 -1.83
N GLU A 18 -8.06 -12.64 -0.61
CA GLU A 18 -7.58 -13.93 -0.08
C GLU A 18 -6.52 -14.58 -0.99
N LYS A 19 -5.57 -13.77 -1.42
CA LYS A 19 -4.46 -14.23 -2.26
C LYS A 19 -3.17 -14.32 -1.46
N THR A 20 -2.31 -15.25 -1.87
CA THR A 20 -0.98 -15.40 -1.28
C THR A 20 0.07 -14.94 -2.27
N PHE A 21 0.98 -14.11 -1.81
CA PHE A 21 2.09 -13.62 -2.61
C PHE A 21 3.40 -14.02 -1.92
N VAL A 22 4.32 -14.54 -2.69
CA VAL A 22 5.69 -14.76 -2.23
C VAL A 22 6.54 -13.74 -2.94
N TRP A 23 7.02 -12.74 -2.20
CA TRP A 23 7.91 -11.72 -2.75
C TRP A 23 9.35 -12.13 -2.50
N ASP A 24 10.16 -11.99 -3.53
CA ASP A 24 11.59 -12.26 -3.46
C ASP A 24 12.32 -11.02 -3.95
N ASN A 25 12.82 -10.24 -3.00
CA ASN A 25 13.50 -8.97 -3.27
C ASN A 25 12.67 -8.03 -4.13
N LYS A 26 11.38 -7.93 -3.81
CA LYS A 26 10.50 -6.98 -4.49
C LYS A 26 10.95 -5.57 -4.17
N LYS A 27 11.19 -4.77 -5.22
CA LYS A 27 11.79 -3.45 -5.09
C LYS A 27 10.78 -2.37 -4.77
N PHE A 28 11.13 -1.52 -3.83
CA PHE A 28 10.35 -0.34 -3.45
C PHE A 28 11.28 0.83 -3.22
N ILE A 29 10.77 2.04 -3.37
CA ILE A 29 11.38 3.19 -2.72
C ILE A 29 10.59 3.48 -1.45
N LYS A 30 11.28 4.02 -0.45
CA LYS A 30 10.70 4.24 0.87
C LYS A 30 10.96 5.66 1.33
N ASP A 31 9.97 6.28 1.94
CA ASP A 31 10.13 7.53 2.65
C ASP A 31 9.20 7.51 3.86
N SER A 32 9.35 8.49 4.74
CA SER A 32 8.59 8.52 5.99
C SER A 32 7.96 9.88 6.18
N ILE A 33 6.82 9.90 6.86
CA ILE A 33 6.16 11.12 7.28
C ILE A 33 5.84 11.03 8.77
N PRO A 34 5.81 12.18 9.48
CA PRO A 34 5.39 12.17 10.87
C PRO A 34 3.91 11.78 10.97
N ALA A 35 3.58 11.13 12.06
CA ALA A 35 2.21 10.78 12.41
C ALA A 35 2.00 11.09 13.88
N LEU A 36 0.72 11.21 14.27
CA LEU A 36 0.35 11.39 15.67
C LEU A 36 -0.63 10.27 16.00
N PHE A 37 -0.20 9.35 16.88
CA PHE A 37 -0.98 8.18 17.27
C PHE A 37 -1.49 7.41 16.05
N HIS A 38 -0.58 7.11 15.10
CA HIS A 38 -0.84 6.38 13.85
C HIS A 38 -1.70 7.15 12.84
N ILE A 39 -1.92 8.45 13.05
CA ILE A 39 -2.68 9.27 12.11
C ILE A 39 -1.71 10.22 11.41
N PRO A 40 -1.35 9.95 10.15
CA PRO A 40 -0.52 10.87 9.38
C PRO A 40 -1.33 12.11 8.96
N PHE A 41 -0.61 13.21 8.71
CA PHE A 41 -1.24 14.46 8.30
C PHE A 41 -1.56 14.41 6.81
N PRO A 42 -2.86 14.48 6.39
CA PRO A 42 -3.23 14.27 4.99
C PRO A 42 -2.49 15.13 3.97
N PRO A 43 -2.27 16.45 4.19
CA PRO A 43 -1.51 17.26 3.22
C PRO A 43 -0.08 16.76 3.04
N MET A 44 0.53 16.22 4.09
CA MET A 44 1.89 15.69 4.02
C MET A 44 1.93 14.38 3.24
N ILE A 45 0.88 13.55 3.37
CA ILE A 45 0.76 12.31 2.60
C ILE A 45 0.77 12.62 1.11
N ALA A 46 -0.12 13.50 0.68
CA ALA A 46 -0.27 13.84 -0.74
C ALA A 46 1.02 14.41 -1.32
N ARG A 47 1.65 15.32 -0.57
CA ARG A 47 2.89 15.97 -1.01
C ARG A 47 4.03 14.95 -1.15
N LYS A 48 4.15 14.06 -0.17
CA LYS A 48 5.20 13.06 -0.16
C LYS A 48 5.02 12.05 -1.30
N ILE A 49 3.81 11.55 -1.48
CA ILE A 49 3.52 10.59 -2.55
C ILE A 49 3.76 11.24 -3.92
N THR A 50 3.34 12.49 -4.11
CA THR A 50 3.57 13.20 -5.37
C THR A 50 5.06 13.31 -5.67
N ARG A 51 5.86 13.70 -4.67
CA ARG A 51 7.30 13.82 -4.84
C ARG A 51 7.95 12.48 -5.17
N MET A 52 7.58 11.43 -4.43
CA MET A 52 8.12 10.09 -4.66
C MET A 52 7.75 9.60 -6.06
N TRP A 53 6.51 9.83 -6.46
CA TRP A 53 6.03 9.40 -7.78
C TRP A 53 6.75 10.11 -8.90
N GLN A 54 7.06 11.40 -8.73
CA GLN A 54 7.84 12.14 -9.73
C GLN A 54 9.23 11.53 -9.91
N SER A 55 9.88 11.10 -8.82
CA SER A 55 11.17 10.42 -8.91
C SER A 55 11.05 9.10 -9.65
N VAL A 56 9.99 8.34 -9.38
CA VAL A 56 9.76 7.05 -10.05
C VAL A 56 9.58 7.26 -11.55
N GLU A 57 8.75 8.21 -11.94
CA GLU A 57 8.48 8.46 -13.35
C GLU A 57 9.67 9.02 -14.09
N SER A 58 10.38 9.98 -13.49
CA SER A 58 11.52 10.62 -14.15
C SER A 58 12.69 9.67 -14.36
N SER A 59 12.81 8.65 -13.54
CA SER A 59 13.88 7.63 -13.68
C SER A 59 13.46 6.44 -14.55
N GLY A 60 12.22 6.42 -15.02
CA GLY A 60 11.70 5.30 -15.81
C GLY A 60 11.56 4.02 -15.03
N SER A 61 11.29 4.13 -13.72
CA SER A 61 11.24 2.97 -12.82
C SER A 61 9.82 2.49 -12.53
N ALA A 62 8.82 3.14 -13.13
CA ALA A 62 7.43 2.78 -12.92
C ALA A 62 7.09 1.45 -13.59
N SER A 63 6.15 0.72 -12.99
CA SER A 63 5.58 -0.46 -13.64
C SER A 63 4.84 -0.04 -14.91
N PRO A 64 4.91 -0.86 -15.98
CA PRO A 64 4.16 -0.56 -17.21
C PRO A 64 2.66 -0.44 -16.98
N ASP A 65 2.11 -1.19 -16.04
CA ASP A 65 0.70 -1.13 -15.69
C ASP A 65 0.55 -0.52 -14.29
N LYS A 66 -0.12 0.62 -14.20
CA LYS A 66 -0.36 1.29 -12.92
C LYS A 66 -1.16 0.41 -11.95
N ALA A 67 -1.98 -0.50 -12.46
CA ALA A 67 -2.75 -1.40 -11.61
C ALA A 67 -1.85 -2.37 -10.84
N ASP A 68 -0.61 -2.58 -11.29
CA ASP A 68 0.36 -3.42 -10.60
C ASP A 68 1.23 -2.65 -9.62
N THR A 69 1.13 -1.34 -9.58
CA THR A 69 1.91 -0.51 -8.67
C THR A 69 1.27 -0.50 -7.29
N LEU A 70 2.06 -0.82 -6.29
CA LEU A 70 1.62 -0.78 -4.90
C LEU A 70 2.19 0.45 -4.21
N VAL A 71 1.33 1.18 -3.51
CA VAL A 71 1.73 2.25 -2.61
C VAL A 71 1.34 1.80 -1.21
N LEU A 72 2.33 1.31 -0.46
CA LEU A 72 2.09 0.68 0.82
C LEU A 72 2.34 1.67 1.96
N PHE A 73 1.44 1.63 2.93
CA PHE A 73 1.60 2.35 4.19
C PHE A 73 1.93 1.36 5.28
N HIS A 74 2.92 1.70 6.08
CA HIS A 74 3.38 0.87 7.18
C HIS A 74 3.74 1.77 8.35
N ASP A 75 3.18 1.51 9.53
CA ASP A 75 3.41 2.32 10.72
C ASP A 75 4.37 1.59 11.65
N PRO A 76 5.69 1.91 11.60
CA PRO A 76 6.64 1.29 12.54
C PRO A 76 6.46 1.81 13.96
N SER A 77 5.81 2.97 14.14
CA SER A 77 5.49 3.51 15.46
C SER A 77 4.27 4.40 15.37
N ALA A 78 3.77 4.84 16.53
CA ALA A 78 2.62 5.74 16.60
C ALA A 78 2.93 7.13 16.04
N PHE A 79 4.22 7.46 15.85
CA PHE A 79 4.65 8.81 15.49
C PHE A 79 5.30 8.88 14.12
N ARG A 80 5.33 7.78 13.37
CA ARG A 80 5.91 7.74 12.04
C ARG A 80 5.13 6.77 11.16
N SER A 81 4.87 7.19 9.94
CA SER A 81 4.30 6.34 8.91
C SER A 81 5.28 6.25 7.75
N ASP A 82 5.58 5.03 7.33
CA ASP A 82 6.41 4.80 6.16
C ASP A 82 5.54 4.64 4.93
N ILE A 83 6.01 5.18 3.81
CA ILE A 83 5.36 5.04 2.51
C ILE A 83 6.34 4.33 1.59
N LEU A 84 5.86 3.24 0.96
CA LEU A 84 6.67 2.46 0.02
C LEU A 84 5.95 2.39 -1.31
N ILE A 85 6.66 2.73 -2.38
CA ILE A 85 6.12 2.64 -3.75
C ILE A 85 6.89 1.58 -4.48
N SER A 86 6.18 0.58 -5.05
CA SER A 86 6.82 -0.48 -5.81
C SER A 86 7.40 0.05 -7.11
N VAL A 87 8.60 -0.42 -7.46
CA VAL A 87 9.33 0.02 -8.65
C VAL A 87 9.93 -1.18 -9.36
N GLU A 88 10.24 -0.99 -10.66
CA GLU A 88 10.83 -2.05 -11.47
C GLU A 88 12.35 -2.09 -11.35
N LYS A 89 12.96 -0.96 -10.96
CA LYS A 89 14.40 -0.87 -10.77
C LYS A 89 14.70 0.22 -9.75
N ASP A 90 15.94 0.26 -9.29
CA ASP A 90 16.37 1.26 -8.31
C ASP A 90 16.21 2.67 -8.85
N VAL A 91 15.77 3.57 -7.98
CA VAL A 91 15.53 4.97 -8.29
C VAL A 91 16.68 5.80 -7.72
N PRO A 92 17.41 6.59 -8.54
CA PRO A 92 18.49 7.42 -8.04
C PRO A 92 18.01 8.40 -6.97
N TYR A 93 18.85 8.59 -5.95
CA TYR A 93 18.64 9.54 -4.87
C TYR A 93 17.45 9.23 -3.95
N GLU A 94 16.83 8.06 -4.11
CA GLU A 94 15.77 7.59 -3.22
C GLU A 94 16.30 6.47 -2.34
N LYS A 95 15.60 6.22 -1.24
CA LYS A 95 15.93 5.08 -0.40
C LYS A 95 15.31 3.84 -1.03
N ASN A 96 16.13 3.04 -1.66
CA ASN A 96 15.72 1.80 -2.31
C ASN A 96 15.76 0.67 -1.30
N VAL A 97 14.67 -0.08 -1.19
CA VAL A 97 14.57 -1.22 -0.29
C VAL A 97 14.00 -2.40 -1.06
N ALA A 98 14.25 -3.59 -0.54
CA ALA A 98 13.70 -4.82 -1.09
C ALA A 98 12.94 -5.55 0.01
N ILE A 99 11.77 -6.07 -0.34
CA ILE A 99 10.94 -6.82 0.61
C ILE A 99 10.84 -8.25 0.13
N SER A 100 11.15 -9.17 1.04
CA SER A 100 11.02 -10.61 0.81
C SER A 100 10.14 -11.21 1.90
N GLY A 101 9.31 -12.17 1.53
CA GLY A 101 8.47 -12.87 2.49
C GLY A 101 7.20 -13.38 1.85
N THR A 102 6.38 -14.01 2.66
CA THR A 102 5.07 -14.51 2.27
C THR A 102 4.00 -13.57 2.81
N PHE A 103 3.12 -13.13 1.93
CA PHE A 103 2.08 -12.17 2.26
C PHE A 103 0.73 -12.72 1.85
N ILE A 104 -0.27 -12.52 2.69
CA ILE A 104 -1.66 -12.83 2.34
C ILE A 104 -2.42 -11.52 2.27
N SER A 105 -3.17 -11.33 1.20
CA SER A 105 -3.92 -10.10 1.00
C SER A 105 -5.42 -10.33 1.14
N LYS A 106 -6.10 -9.29 1.58
CA LYS A 106 -7.55 -9.26 1.68
C LYS A 106 -8.00 -7.83 1.40
N THR A 107 -9.14 -7.69 0.73
CA THR A 107 -9.64 -6.37 0.32
C THR A 107 -10.77 -5.92 1.24
N PHE A 108 -10.84 -4.61 1.44
CA PHE A 108 -11.85 -3.98 2.26
C PHE A 108 -12.32 -2.69 1.61
N ASP A 109 -13.47 -2.21 2.02
CA ASP A 109 -14.03 -0.94 1.57
C ASP A 109 -14.44 -0.14 2.80
N GLY A 110 -13.82 1.00 3.03
CA GLY A 110 -14.11 1.84 4.18
C GLY A 110 -13.06 2.92 4.44
N ASP A 111 -13.27 3.70 5.48
CA ASP A 111 -12.41 4.81 5.83
C ASP A 111 -11.16 4.36 6.60
N TYR A 112 -10.21 5.30 6.75
CA TYR A 112 -8.98 5.05 7.50
C TYR A 112 -9.24 4.57 8.92
N ASN A 113 -10.26 5.12 9.58
CA ASN A 113 -10.57 4.75 10.96
C ASN A 113 -11.18 3.35 11.06
N ALA A 114 -11.55 2.73 9.95
CA ALA A 114 -12.02 1.35 9.93
C ALA A 114 -10.87 0.34 9.88
N VAL A 115 -9.64 0.77 9.61
CA VAL A 115 -8.49 -0.13 9.45
C VAL A 115 -8.25 -1.04 10.65
N PRO A 116 -8.31 -0.56 11.90
CA PRO A 116 -8.17 -1.48 13.04
C PRO A 116 -9.17 -2.61 13.04
N GLY A 117 -10.42 -2.34 12.61
CA GLY A 117 -11.44 -3.38 12.46
C GLY A 117 -11.10 -4.36 11.34
N PHE A 118 -10.56 -3.87 10.24
CA PHE A 118 -10.13 -4.73 9.13
C PHE A 118 -8.98 -5.64 9.54
N ILE A 119 -8.07 -5.12 10.36
CA ILE A 119 -6.97 -5.93 10.90
C ILE A 119 -7.52 -7.07 11.76
N ARG A 120 -8.55 -6.80 12.56
CA ARG A 120 -9.18 -7.87 13.38
C ARG A 120 -9.81 -8.94 12.49
N VAL A 121 -10.46 -8.53 11.38
CA VAL A 121 -11.02 -9.48 10.41
C VAL A 121 -9.92 -10.32 9.78
N MET A 122 -8.81 -9.69 9.39
CA MET A 122 -7.68 -10.41 8.81
C MET A 122 -7.06 -11.38 9.82
N ASP A 123 -6.88 -10.95 11.07
CA ASP A 123 -6.33 -11.81 12.12
C ASP A 123 -7.21 -13.04 12.33
N GLN A 124 -8.53 -12.87 12.32
CA GLN A 124 -9.47 -13.99 12.45
C GLN A 124 -9.36 -14.92 11.25
N TYR A 125 -9.31 -14.37 10.06
CA TYR A 125 -9.16 -15.14 8.83
C TYR A 125 -7.86 -15.99 8.85
N LEU A 126 -6.75 -15.37 9.26
CA LEU A 126 -5.47 -16.05 9.33
C LEU A 126 -5.49 -17.16 10.38
N SER A 127 -6.08 -16.89 11.55
CA SER A 127 -6.10 -17.88 12.64
C SER A 127 -6.89 -19.13 12.26
N GLU A 128 -7.90 -19.00 11.39
CA GLU A 128 -8.67 -20.14 10.93
C GLU A 128 -7.83 -21.15 10.14
N SER A 129 -6.73 -20.71 9.55
CA SER A 129 -5.78 -21.60 8.88
C SER A 129 -4.46 -21.74 9.64
N GLY A 130 -4.47 -21.43 10.94
CA GLY A 130 -3.29 -21.60 11.78
C GLY A 130 -2.15 -20.64 11.48
N LYS A 131 -2.46 -19.50 10.88
CA LYS A 131 -1.46 -18.51 10.49
C LYS A 131 -1.54 -17.28 11.38
N LYS A 132 -0.43 -16.55 11.45
CA LYS A 132 -0.34 -15.34 12.25
C LYS A 132 0.45 -14.30 11.47
N ALA A 133 -0.06 -13.08 11.46
CA ALA A 133 0.65 -11.96 10.85
C ALA A 133 1.75 -11.47 11.78
N LYS A 134 2.93 -11.21 11.22
CA LYS A 134 3.98 -10.53 11.97
C LYS A 134 3.99 -9.04 11.69
N ASP A 135 3.38 -8.61 10.60
CA ASP A 135 3.29 -7.18 10.24
C ASP A 135 2.19 -6.97 9.21
N TYR A 136 1.75 -5.73 9.06
CA TYR A 136 0.71 -5.36 8.12
C TYR A 136 1.14 -4.17 7.27
N TYR A 137 0.74 -4.19 6.00
CA TYR A 137 0.91 -3.10 5.05
C TYR A 137 -0.43 -2.81 4.41
N VAL A 138 -0.73 -1.54 4.16
CA VAL A 138 -2.01 -1.13 3.59
C VAL A 138 -1.79 -0.41 2.27
N HIS A 139 -2.49 -0.84 1.23
CA HIS A 139 -2.52 -0.15 -0.05
C HIS A 139 -3.92 0.43 -0.26
N TYR A 140 -4.01 1.74 -0.46
CA TYR A 140 -5.27 2.40 -0.79
C TYR A 140 -5.38 2.49 -2.30
N ALA A 141 -6.47 1.92 -2.85
CA ALA A 141 -6.63 1.80 -4.28
C ALA A 141 -6.95 3.14 -4.94
N TYR A 142 -7.67 4.00 -4.23
CA TYR A 142 -8.14 5.27 -4.78
C TYR A 142 -7.68 6.45 -3.93
N CYS A 143 -7.28 7.54 -4.61
CA CYS A 143 -7.15 8.82 -3.93
C CYS A 143 -8.54 9.33 -3.55
N PRO A 144 -8.67 10.33 -2.67
CA PRO A 144 -9.99 10.80 -2.25
C PRO A 144 -10.90 11.21 -3.40
N LYS A 145 -10.34 11.81 -4.45
CA LYS A 145 -11.09 12.21 -5.64
C LYS A 145 -11.67 11.00 -6.36
N CYS A 146 -10.88 9.96 -6.55
CA CYS A 146 -11.33 8.75 -7.25
C CYS A 146 -12.28 7.93 -6.38
N ALA A 147 -12.06 7.90 -5.07
CA ALA A 147 -12.97 7.24 -4.16
C ALA A 147 -14.37 7.84 -4.26
N LYS A 148 -14.46 9.16 -4.34
CA LYS A 148 -15.73 9.85 -4.51
C LYS A 148 -16.36 9.53 -5.86
N LYS A 149 -15.55 9.49 -6.92
CA LYS A 149 -16.01 9.21 -8.28
C LYS A 149 -16.58 7.81 -8.42
N PHE A 150 -15.91 6.81 -7.85
CA PHE A 150 -16.30 5.42 -7.97
C PHE A 150 -17.29 4.96 -6.88
N GLY A 151 -17.47 5.76 -5.83
CA GLY A 151 -18.37 5.42 -4.74
C GLY A 151 -17.82 4.34 -3.82
N HIS A 152 -16.53 4.11 -3.83
CA HIS A 152 -15.85 3.09 -3.01
C HIS A 152 -14.53 3.64 -2.49
N ASN A 153 -14.11 3.13 -1.35
CA ASN A 153 -12.80 3.44 -0.79
C ASN A 153 -12.05 2.14 -0.52
N TYR A 154 -11.73 1.46 -1.61
CA TYR A 154 -11.07 0.14 -1.54
C TYR A 154 -9.66 0.23 -0.99
N MET A 155 -9.31 -0.77 -0.22
CA MET A 155 -7.94 -0.96 0.24
C MET A 155 -7.58 -2.43 0.22
N ILE A 156 -6.29 -2.70 0.10
CA ILE A 156 -5.74 -4.05 0.25
C ILE A 156 -4.96 -4.07 1.55
N LEU A 157 -5.27 -5.01 2.39
CA LEU A 157 -4.48 -5.27 3.60
C LEU A 157 -3.57 -6.46 3.32
N PHE A 158 -2.26 -6.24 3.40
CA PHE A 158 -1.26 -7.29 3.24
C PHE A 158 -0.75 -7.70 4.61
N ALA A 159 -0.92 -8.96 4.95
CA ALA A 159 -0.37 -9.51 6.18
C ALA A 159 0.91 -10.26 5.85
N GLU A 160 2.01 -9.83 6.42
CA GLU A 160 3.25 -10.58 6.34
C GLU A 160 3.14 -11.76 7.31
N ILE A 161 3.28 -12.98 6.77
CA ILE A 161 3.04 -14.19 7.54
C ILE A 161 4.31 -14.60 8.27
N GLN A 162 4.16 -14.88 9.56
CA GLN A 162 5.25 -15.36 10.37
C GLN A 162 5.57 -16.81 10.00
N ASN A 163 6.82 -17.05 9.61
CA ASN A 163 7.28 -18.40 9.32
C ASN A 163 7.69 -19.08 10.64
N ASN A 164 7.23 -20.29 10.81
CA ASN A 164 7.61 -21.11 11.97
C ASN A 164 8.87 -21.90 11.67
#